data_9c68e55b50d41d95a2a7dea9d2781388
#
_entry.id   9c68e55b50d41d95a2a7dea9d2781388
#
_cell.length_a   1.000
_cell.length_b   1.000
_cell.length_c   1.000
_cell.angle_alpha   90.00
_cell.angle_beta   90.00
_cell.angle_gamma   90.00
#
_symmetry.space_group_name_H-M   'P 1'
#
loop_
_entity.id
_entity.type
_entity.pdbx_description
1 polymer ?
#
loop_
_entity_poly.entity_id
_entity_poly.type
_entity_poly.pdbx_seq_one_letter_code
_entity_poly.pdbx_strand_id
1 'polypeptide(L)'
;MDYSSINLRYSQLAKTECCLSCGGALNYSKVQPGEVCVDLGSGRGTDVLRMAEQAGEAGFAYGIDISDGMLATASENALKFGIRNVKFVRSDLEKLELPDLTANLVISNCTINHAADKPAVWNEIFRILKKGGRFVVSDIYATSPVPEEYRNDPVAVAECWAGSVTREEYLATLMAAGFKSITILEESKPYPKGKVEVCSFTIAGVRPTAKSCCCSN
;
A
#
# COMPACT_ATOMS: atom_id res chain seq x y z
N MET A 1 -17.72 2.71 -4.05
CA MET A 1 -17.01 3.29 -5.21
C MET A 1 -17.08 2.32 -6.39
N ASP A 2 -17.11 2.80 -7.63
CA ASP A 2 -17.04 1.94 -8.80
C ASP A 2 -15.57 1.71 -9.18
N TYR A 3 -15.04 0.52 -8.86
CA TYR A 3 -13.67 0.11 -9.20
C TYR A 3 -13.58 -0.64 -10.54
N SER A 4 -14.64 -0.60 -11.36
CA SER A 4 -14.71 -1.37 -12.61
C SER A 4 -13.55 -1.03 -13.56
N SER A 5 -13.21 0.25 -13.70
CA SER A 5 -12.10 0.71 -14.54
C SER A 5 -10.73 0.23 -14.04
N ILE A 6 -10.51 0.27 -12.73
CA ILE A 6 -9.27 -0.21 -12.09
C ILE A 6 -9.18 -1.73 -12.24
N ASN A 7 -10.23 -2.46 -11.89
CA ASN A 7 -10.26 -3.93 -12.03
C ASN A 7 -10.04 -4.37 -13.48
N LEU A 8 -10.70 -3.73 -14.43
CA LEU A 8 -10.53 -4.05 -15.86
C LEU A 8 -9.09 -3.82 -16.33
N ARG A 9 -8.52 -2.64 -16.05
CA ARG A 9 -7.14 -2.29 -16.42
C ARG A 9 -6.13 -3.29 -15.85
N TYR A 10 -6.17 -3.54 -14.54
CA TYR A 10 -5.17 -4.39 -13.89
C TYR A 10 -5.39 -5.88 -14.19
N SER A 11 -6.62 -6.35 -14.40
CA SER A 11 -6.86 -7.73 -14.87
C SER A 11 -6.29 -7.98 -16.27
N GLN A 12 -6.30 -6.97 -17.17
CA GLN A 12 -5.64 -7.06 -18.46
C GLN A 12 -4.11 -7.08 -18.33
N LEU A 13 -3.57 -6.19 -17.47
CA LEU A 13 -2.14 -6.10 -17.19
C LEU A 13 -1.58 -7.35 -16.47
N ALA A 14 -2.41 -8.11 -15.75
CA ALA A 14 -2.00 -9.34 -15.08
C ALA A 14 -1.38 -10.37 -16.04
N LYS A 15 -1.81 -10.36 -17.32
CA LYS A 15 -1.36 -11.28 -18.37
C LYS A 15 -0.15 -10.77 -19.16
N THR A 16 0.35 -9.57 -18.89
CA THR A 16 1.49 -8.99 -19.61
C THR A 16 2.79 -9.25 -18.86
N GLU A 17 3.92 -9.29 -19.56
CA GLU A 17 5.25 -9.41 -18.93
C GLU A 17 5.78 -8.08 -18.36
N CYS A 18 4.99 -7.00 -18.42
CA CYS A 18 5.40 -5.69 -17.94
C CYS A 18 5.63 -5.69 -16.43
N CYS A 19 6.75 -5.12 -16.00
CA CYS A 19 7.03 -4.87 -14.58
C CYS A 19 6.11 -3.74 -14.10
N LEU A 20 5.12 -4.06 -13.26
CA LEU A 20 4.16 -3.11 -12.71
C LEU A 20 4.65 -2.48 -11.39
N SER A 21 5.74 -2.99 -10.83
CA SER A 21 6.29 -2.48 -9.56
C SER A 21 6.98 -1.14 -9.80
N CYS A 22 6.38 -0.08 -9.31
CA CYS A 22 6.93 1.28 -9.35
C CYS A 22 7.62 1.66 -8.04
N GLY A 23 7.70 0.77 -7.04
CA GLY A 23 8.17 1.09 -5.71
C GLY A 23 9.09 0.03 -5.11
N GLY A 24 9.85 0.44 -4.09
CA GLY A 24 10.80 -0.39 -3.36
C GLY A 24 10.44 -0.59 -1.89
N ALA A 25 9.16 -0.51 -1.50
CA ALA A 25 8.73 -0.57 -0.11
C ALA A 25 9.31 -1.81 0.62
N LEU A 26 9.33 -2.97 -0.03
CA LEU A 26 9.89 -4.18 0.55
C LEU A 26 11.37 -4.05 0.92
N ASN A 27 12.17 -3.32 0.15
CA ASN A 27 13.62 -3.15 0.42
C ASN A 27 13.90 -2.46 1.76
N TYR A 28 12.95 -1.63 2.22
CA TYR A 28 13.03 -0.88 3.47
C TYR A 28 12.24 -1.52 4.62
N SER A 29 11.45 -2.54 4.35
CA SER A 29 10.48 -3.10 5.30
C SER A 29 11.10 -3.94 6.41
N LYS A 30 12.29 -4.54 6.18
CA LYS A 30 13.04 -5.37 7.14
C LYS A 30 12.16 -6.43 7.81
N VAL A 31 11.51 -7.27 7.00
CA VAL A 31 10.66 -8.37 7.50
C VAL A 31 11.44 -9.23 8.49
N GLN A 32 10.79 -9.56 9.62
CA GLN A 32 11.38 -10.41 10.65
C GLN A 32 10.73 -11.81 10.63
N PRO A 33 11.47 -12.87 10.99
CA PRO A 33 10.89 -14.20 11.15
C PRO A 33 9.68 -14.19 12.09
N GLY A 34 8.61 -14.87 11.71
CA GLY A 34 7.38 -14.96 12.48
C GLY A 34 6.42 -13.78 12.34
N GLU A 35 6.76 -12.75 11.56
CA GLU A 35 5.85 -11.62 11.32
C GLU A 35 4.67 -11.99 10.42
N VAL A 36 3.54 -11.32 10.67
CA VAL A 36 2.40 -11.27 9.76
C VAL A 36 2.53 -9.98 8.94
N CYS A 37 2.66 -10.13 7.63
CA CYS A 37 2.86 -9.04 6.68
C CYS A 37 1.62 -8.88 5.80
N VAL A 38 1.34 -7.65 5.35
CA VAL A 38 0.24 -7.33 4.42
C VAL A 38 0.79 -6.45 3.31
N ASP A 39 0.47 -6.78 2.06
CA ASP A 39 0.75 -5.97 0.88
C ASP A 39 -0.57 -5.43 0.30
N LEU A 40 -0.72 -4.11 0.25
CA LEU A 40 -1.90 -3.44 -0.28
C LEU A 40 -1.67 -3.08 -1.76
N GLY A 41 -2.54 -3.60 -2.62
CA GLY A 41 -2.35 -3.57 -4.07
C GLY A 41 -1.27 -4.56 -4.50
N SER A 42 -1.39 -5.80 -4.01
CA SER A 42 -0.37 -6.83 -4.14
C SER A 42 -0.10 -7.30 -5.57
N GLY A 43 -0.98 -6.95 -6.52
CA GLY A 43 -0.86 -7.36 -7.89
C GLY A 43 -0.68 -8.87 -8.04
N ARG A 44 0.37 -9.29 -8.78
CA ARG A 44 0.71 -10.71 -9.00
C ARG A 44 1.37 -11.40 -7.80
N GLY A 45 1.41 -10.75 -6.64
CA GLY A 45 1.88 -11.32 -5.38
C GLY A 45 3.41 -11.38 -5.21
N THR A 46 4.19 -10.72 -6.04
CA THR A 46 5.67 -10.82 -6.00
C THR A 46 6.23 -10.46 -4.62
N ASP A 47 5.82 -9.32 -4.05
CA ASP A 47 6.31 -8.89 -2.75
C ASP A 47 5.69 -9.71 -1.60
N VAL A 48 4.45 -10.19 -1.76
CA VAL A 48 3.80 -11.11 -0.81
C VAL A 48 4.61 -12.40 -0.66
N LEU A 49 5.01 -13.02 -1.78
CA LEU A 49 5.80 -14.26 -1.77
C LEU A 49 7.17 -14.05 -1.11
N ARG A 50 7.82 -12.94 -1.42
CA ARG A 50 9.11 -12.56 -0.80
C ARG A 50 8.98 -12.30 0.71
N MET A 51 7.90 -11.64 1.15
CA MET A 51 7.62 -11.45 2.57
C MET A 51 7.34 -12.77 3.28
N ALA A 52 6.59 -13.67 2.66
CA ALA A 52 6.31 -15.00 3.21
C ALA A 52 7.59 -15.84 3.40
N GLU A 53 8.50 -15.80 2.43
CA GLU A 53 9.81 -16.45 2.54
C GLU A 53 10.64 -15.86 3.68
N GLN A 54 10.72 -14.52 3.78
CA GLN A 54 11.48 -13.84 4.84
C GLN A 54 10.88 -14.06 6.22
N ALA A 55 9.55 -14.06 6.34
CA ALA A 55 8.85 -14.34 7.58
C ALA A 55 8.96 -15.81 8.04
N GLY A 56 9.26 -16.71 7.11
CA GLY A 56 9.46 -18.14 7.39
C GLY A 56 8.18 -18.88 7.78
N GLU A 57 8.28 -20.14 8.19
CA GLU A 57 7.15 -21.02 8.49
C GLU A 57 6.25 -20.50 9.64
N ALA A 58 6.83 -19.79 10.61
CA ALA A 58 6.08 -19.19 11.72
C ALA A 58 5.39 -17.86 11.36
N GLY A 59 5.72 -17.27 10.20
CA GLY A 59 5.14 -16.03 9.71
C GLY A 59 4.07 -16.26 8.64
N PHE A 60 3.44 -15.17 8.20
CA PHE A 60 2.38 -15.21 7.22
C PHE A 60 2.32 -13.93 6.38
N ALA A 61 1.93 -14.01 5.11
CA ALA A 61 1.75 -12.84 4.27
C ALA A 61 0.38 -12.81 3.60
N TYR A 62 -0.29 -11.66 3.69
CA TYR A 62 -1.53 -11.37 2.99
C TYR A 62 -1.26 -10.46 1.79
N GLY A 63 -1.82 -10.80 0.64
CA GLY A 63 -1.90 -9.93 -0.53
C GLY A 63 -3.32 -9.42 -0.70
N ILE A 64 -3.49 -8.12 -0.71
CA ILE A 64 -4.78 -7.45 -0.88
C ILE A 64 -4.81 -6.78 -2.25
N ASP A 65 -5.82 -7.10 -3.05
CA ASP A 65 -6.04 -6.43 -4.35
C ASP A 65 -7.54 -6.42 -4.68
N ILE A 66 -7.95 -5.49 -5.55
CA ILE A 66 -9.33 -5.41 -6.06
C ILE A 66 -9.47 -6.17 -7.38
N SER A 67 -8.37 -6.49 -8.05
CA SER A 67 -8.35 -7.14 -9.36
C SER A 67 -8.36 -8.66 -9.25
N ASP A 68 -9.45 -9.27 -9.72
CA ASP A 68 -9.59 -10.73 -9.75
C ASP A 68 -8.49 -11.41 -10.58
N GLY A 69 -8.08 -10.78 -11.70
CA GLY A 69 -7.00 -11.30 -12.54
C GLY A 69 -5.64 -11.27 -11.86
N MET A 70 -5.35 -10.23 -11.07
CA MET A 70 -4.12 -10.15 -10.27
C MET A 70 -4.09 -11.23 -9.19
N LEU A 71 -5.17 -11.38 -8.43
CA LEU A 71 -5.27 -12.38 -7.35
C LEU A 71 -5.18 -13.82 -7.87
N ALA A 72 -5.77 -14.10 -9.05
CA ALA A 72 -5.63 -15.40 -9.70
C ALA A 72 -4.16 -15.70 -10.04
N THR A 73 -3.49 -14.75 -10.70
CA THR A 73 -2.07 -14.89 -11.04
C THR A 73 -1.19 -15.01 -9.79
N ALA A 74 -1.48 -14.25 -8.74
CA ALA A 74 -0.76 -14.33 -7.47
C ALA A 74 -0.87 -15.71 -6.82
N SER A 75 -2.08 -16.30 -6.86
CA SER A 75 -2.35 -17.63 -6.34
C SER A 75 -1.62 -18.73 -7.14
N GLU A 76 -1.60 -18.61 -8.47
CA GLU A 76 -0.82 -19.50 -9.35
C GLU A 76 0.68 -19.41 -9.07
N ASN A 77 1.20 -18.20 -8.87
CA ASN A 77 2.60 -18.00 -8.50
C ASN A 77 2.95 -18.65 -7.15
N ALA A 78 2.08 -18.51 -6.13
CA ALA A 78 2.29 -19.15 -4.84
C ALA A 78 2.38 -20.67 -4.96
N LEU A 79 1.49 -21.28 -5.73
CA LEU A 79 1.51 -22.71 -6.01
C LEU A 79 2.79 -23.13 -6.76
N LYS A 80 3.14 -22.38 -7.80
CA LYS A 80 4.35 -22.64 -8.62
C LYS A 80 5.63 -22.63 -7.80
N PHE A 81 5.75 -21.71 -6.84
CA PHE A 81 6.92 -21.58 -5.96
C PHE A 81 6.81 -22.39 -4.67
N GLY A 82 5.70 -23.11 -4.45
CA GLY A 82 5.50 -23.95 -3.27
C GLY A 82 5.33 -23.17 -1.97
N ILE A 83 5.00 -21.88 -2.02
CA ILE A 83 4.83 -21.01 -0.86
C ILE A 83 3.40 -21.18 -0.32
N ARG A 84 3.27 -21.59 0.96
CA ARG A 84 2.00 -21.98 1.58
C ARG A 84 1.52 -21.01 2.66
N ASN A 85 2.40 -20.22 3.23
CA ASN A 85 2.09 -19.24 4.29
C ASN A 85 1.66 -17.88 3.70
N VAL A 86 0.76 -17.95 2.71
CA VAL A 86 0.19 -16.77 2.04
C VAL A 86 -1.32 -16.90 1.88
N LYS A 87 -1.99 -15.75 1.81
CA LYS A 87 -3.40 -15.66 1.41
C LYS A 87 -3.63 -14.40 0.60
N PHE A 88 -4.30 -14.56 -0.53
CA PHE A 88 -4.74 -13.46 -1.38
C PHE A 88 -6.22 -13.18 -1.12
N VAL A 89 -6.55 -11.90 -0.88
CA VAL A 89 -7.90 -11.48 -0.48
C VAL A 89 -8.34 -10.33 -1.39
N ARG A 90 -9.51 -10.48 -2.01
CA ARG A 90 -10.15 -9.39 -2.72
C ARG A 90 -10.77 -8.45 -1.70
N SER A 91 -10.30 -7.21 -1.65
CA SER A 91 -10.79 -6.21 -0.71
C SER A 91 -10.58 -4.81 -1.24
N ASP A 92 -11.48 -3.92 -0.87
CA ASP A 92 -11.32 -2.48 -0.98
C ASP A 92 -10.32 -2.00 0.06
N LEU A 93 -9.45 -1.04 -0.32
CA LEU A 93 -8.45 -0.46 0.59
C LEU A 93 -9.11 0.42 1.67
N GLU A 94 -10.25 1.02 1.36
CA GLU A 94 -11.01 1.87 2.29
C GLU A 94 -11.78 1.06 3.34
N LYS A 95 -11.87 -0.30 3.15
CA LYS A 95 -12.51 -1.23 4.08
C LYS A 95 -11.89 -2.62 3.94
N LEU A 96 -10.80 -2.86 4.65
CA LEU A 96 -10.05 -4.11 4.53
C LEU A 96 -10.77 -5.30 5.19
N GLU A 97 -10.87 -6.41 4.45
CA GLU A 97 -11.41 -7.68 4.93
C GLU A 97 -10.39 -8.44 5.82
N LEU A 98 -9.77 -7.73 6.75
CA LEU A 98 -8.83 -8.26 7.75
C LEU A 98 -9.23 -7.81 9.16
N PRO A 99 -9.06 -8.67 10.18
CA PRO A 99 -9.32 -8.30 11.57
C PRO A 99 -8.38 -7.20 12.08
N ASP A 100 -8.80 -6.53 13.16
CA ASP A 100 -7.95 -5.59 13.89
C ASP A 100 -6.68 -6.27 14.40
N LEU A 101 -5.58 -5.51 14.49
CA LEU A 101 -4.33 -5.98 15.10
C LEU A 101 -3.76 -7.27 14.48
N THR A 102 -3.98 -7.50 13.19
CA THR A 102 -3.50 -8.67 12.46
C THR A 102 -2.03 -8.54 12.08
N ALA A 103 -1.61 -7.37 11.55
CA ALA A 103 -0.34 -7.20 10.87
C ALA A 103 0.78 -6.65 11.78
N ASN A 104 1.99 -7.17 11.62
CA ASN A 104 3.21 -6.58 12.14
C ASN A 104 3.78 -5.53 11.17
N LEU A 105 3.60 -5.78 9.87
CA LEU A 105 4.07 -4.95 8.77
C LEU A 105 2.97 -4.79 7.73
N VAL A 106 2.77 -3.57 7.25
CA VAL A 106 1.98 -3.27 6.06
C VAL A 106 2.89 -2.59 5.05
N ILE A 107 2.90 -3.10 3.81
CA ILE A 107 3.55 -2.42 2.68
C ILE A 107 2.52 -2.04 1.62
N SER A 108 2.87 -1.08 0.78
CA SER A 108 2.14 -0.76 -0.45
C SER A 108 3.07 -0.11 -1.47
N ASN A 109 2.84 -0.38 -2.75
CA ASN A 109 3.57 0.23 -3.86
C ASN A 109 2.58 0.84 -4.86
N CYS A 110 2.58 2.17 -5.01
CA CYS A 110 1.79 2.94 -6.00
C CYS A 110 0.28 2.64 -6.00
N THR A 111 -0.33 2.29 -4.87
CA THR A 111 -1.72 1.83 -4.84
C THR A 111 -2.64 2.80 -4.13
N ILE A 112 -2.17 3.47 -3.07
CA ILE A 112 -3.03 4.33 -2.21
C ILE A 112 -3.62 5.50 -3.00
N ASN A 113 -2.94 5.97 -4.03
CA ASN A 113 -3.44 7.04 -4.88
C ASN A 113 -4.68 6.68 -5.71
N HIS A 114 -5.00 5.38 -5.86
CA HIS A 114 -6.25 4.96 -6.50
C HIS A 114 -7.49 5.10 -5.60
N ALA A 115 -7.30 5.15 -4.29
CA ALA A 115 -8.40 5.30 -3.34
C ALA A 115 -9.00 6.72 -3.41
N ALA A 116 -10.32 6.83 -3.28
CA ALA A 116 -10.98 8.13 -3.21
C ALA A 116 -10.87 8.75 -1.82
N ASP A 117 -11.00 7.93 -0.78
CA ASP A 117 -10.88 8.35 0.62
C ASP A 117 -9.55 7.83 1.20
N LYS A 118 -8.46 8.58 0.99
CA LYS A 118 -7.15 8.24 1.53
C LYS A 118 -7.11 8.23 3.05
N PRO A 119 -7.77 9.15 3.78
CA PRO A 119 -7.96 9.03 5.22
C PRO A 119 -8.56 7.70 5.66
N ALA A 120 -9.57 7.16 4.96
CA ALA A 120 -10.14 5.85 5.27
C ALA A 120 -9.10 4.74 5.11
N VAL A 121 -8.31 4.74 4.02
CA VAL A 121 -7.23 3.77 3.81
C VAL A 121 -6.21 3.80 4.97
N TRP A 122 -5.77 4.99 5.39
CA TRP A 122 -4.80 5.12 6.47
C TRP A 122 -5.37 4.71 7.83
N ASN A 123 -6.67 4.95 8.07
CA ASN A 123 -7.36 4.44 9.25
C ASN A 123 -7.44 2.90 9.25
N GLU A 124 -7.68 2.28 8.09
CA GLU A 124 -7.68 0.82 7.95
C GLU A 124 -6.28 0.23 8.16
N ILE A 125 -5.24 0.83 7.58
CA ILE A 125 -3.84 0.43 7.84
C ILE A 125 -3.54 0.52 9.35
N PHE A 126 -3.95 1.62 9.99
CA PHE A 126 -3.78 1.77 11.44
C PHE A 126 -4.56 0.71 12.22
N ARG A 127 -5.80 0.40 11.83
CA ARG A 127 -6.65 -0.59 12.49
C ARG A 127 -6.03 -1.99 12.47
N ILE A 128 -5.58 -2.44 11.28
CA ILE A 128 -5.04 -3.79 11.10
C ILE A 128 -3.63 -3.98 11.67
N LEU A 129 -2.83 -2.91 11.79
CA LEU A 129 -1.51 -2.99 12.40
C LEU A 129 -1.61 -3.31 13.90
N LYS A 130 -0.78 -4.22 14.39
CA LYS A 130 -0.56 -4.43 15.83
C LYS A 130 0.03 -3.19 16.47
N LYS A 131 -0.11 -3.05 17.78
CA LYS A 131 0.63 -2.02 18.54
C LYS A 131 2.13 -2.25 18.39
N GLY A 132 2.87 -1.22 18.01
CA GLY A 132 4.28 -1.31 17.64
C GLY A 132 4.54 -1.80 16.20
N GLY A 133 3.51 -2.19 15.47
CA GLY A 133 3.60 -2.53 14.05
C GLY A 133 3.92 -1.31 13.19
N ARG A 134 4.44 -1.55 12.00
CA ARG A 134 4.96 -0.52 11.09
C ARG A 134 4.34 -0.62 9.71
N PHE A 135 4.35 0.49 9.01
CA PHE A 135 4.12 0.50 7.56
C PHE A 135 5.36 0.99 6.81
N VAL A 136 5.50 0.54 5.56
CA VAL A 136 6.43 1.09 4.57
C VAL A 136 5.67 1.22 3.25
N VAL A 137 5.57 2.43 2.72
CA VAL A 137 4.83 2.71 1.49
C VAL A 137 5.73 3.46 0.52
N SER A 138 5.78 2.96 -0.73
CA SER A 138 6.37 3.67 -1.85
C SER A 138 5.26 4.15 -2.78
N ASP A 139 5.18 5.45 -3.00
CA ASP A 139 4.12 6.09 -3.80
C ASP A 139 4.64 7.38 -4.45
N ILE A 140 3.76 8.15 -5.05
CA ILE A 140 4.02 9.50 -5.55
C ILE A 140 3.14 10.50 -4.81
N TYR A 141 3.64 11.71 -4.64
CA TYR A 141 2.85 12.88 -4.27
C TYR A 141 2.98 13.96 -5.35
N ALA A 142 1.98 14.81 -5.50
CA ALA A 142 2.03 15.94 -6.42
C ALA A 142 2.73 17.14 -5.77
N THR A 143 3.51 17.89 -6.55
CA THR A 143 4.20 19.11 -6.06
C THR A 143 3.24 20.28 -5.85
N SER A 144 2.05 20.22 -6.44
CA SER A 144 0.94 21.15 -6.26
C SER A 144 -0.40 20.39 -6.34
N PRO A 145 -1.51 20.96 -5.84
CA PRO A 145 -2.80 20.31 -5.91
C PRO A 145 -3.18 19.91 -7.34
N VAL A 146 -3.58 18.65 -7.52
CA VAL A 146 -4.05 18.14 -8.81
C VAL A 146 -5.38 18.82 -9.15
N PRO A 147 -5.57 19.39 -10.37
CA PRO A 147 -6.82 20.00 -10.78
C PRO A 147 -8.02 19.05 -10.68
N GLU A 148 -9.16 19.56 -10.27
CA GLU A 148 -10.36 18.76 -10.00
C GLU A 148 -10.85 17.99 -11.21
N GLU A 149 -10.69 18.53 -12.42
CA GLU A 149 -11.04 17.87 -13.69
C GLU A 149 -10.34 16.52 -13.86
N TYR A 150 -9.10 16.39 -13.38
CA TYR A 150 -8.34 15.13 -13.46
C TYR A 150 -8.64 14.21 -12.28
N ARG A 151 -8.91 14.76 -11.09
CA ARG A 151 -9.29 13.97 -9.92
C ARG A 151 -10.60 13.19 -10.13
N ASN A 152 -11.49 13.74 -10.94
CA ASN A 152 -12.80 13.16 -11.28
C ASN A 152 -12.77 12.31 -12.56
N ASP A 153 -11.63 12.21 -13.25
CA ASP A 153 -11.46 11.35 -14.42
C ASP A 153 -11.00 9.94 -14.00
N PRO A 154 -11.85 8.90 -14.13
CA PRO A 154 -11.49 7.53 -13.73
C PRO A 154 -10.27 6.97 -14.48
N VAL A 155 -10.02 7.41 -15.71
CA VAL A 155 -8.87 6.96 -16.51
C VAL A 155 -7.59 7.57 -15.96
N ALA A 156 -7.59 8.87 -15.68
CA ALA A 156 -6.45 9.56 -15.10
C ALA A 156 -6.13 9.04 -13.68
N VAL A 157 -7.16 8.77 -12.86
CA VAL A 157 -7.00 8.16 -11.53
C VAL A 157 -6.40 6.74 -11.63
N ALA A 158 -6.82 5.95 -12.62
CA ALA A 158 -6.24 4.61 -12.85
C ALA A 158 -4.77 4.64 -13.28
N GLU A 159 -4.22 5.81 -13.65
CA GLU A 159 -2.79 6.03 -13.91
C GLU A 159 -1.99 6.47 -12.67
N CYS A 160 -2.59 6.48 -11.49
CA CYS A 160 -2.07 6.88 -10.17
C CYS A 160 -1.88 8.39 -9.97
N TRP A 161 -1.46 9.15 -10.99
CA TRP A 161 -1.05 10.55 -10.82
C TRP A 161 -2.21 11.48 -10.47
N ALA A 162 -3.38 11.25 -11.06
CA ALA A 162 -4.53 12.12 -10.82
C ALA A 162 -5.13 11.99 -9.41
N GLY A 163 -4.93 10.84 -8.79
CA GLY A 163 -5.30 10.63 -7.39
C GLY A 163 -4.25 11.07 -6.38
N SER A 164 -3.07 11.54 -6.82
CA SER A 164 -2.04 11.98 -5.86
C SER A 164 -2.46 13.26 -5.13
N VAL A 165 -2.00 13.39 -3.89
CA VAL A 165 -2.16 14.56 -3.04
C VAL A 165 -0.82 15.25 -2.85
N THR A 166 -0.79 16.45 -2.25
CA THR A 166 0.48 17.12 -1.93
C THR A 166 1.21 16.40 -0.79
N ARG A 167 2.51 16.66 -0.67
CA ARG A 167 3.35 16.11 0.40
C ARG A 167 2.80 16.47 1.79
N GLU A 168 2.37 17.69 1.96
CA GLU A 168 1.80 18.21 3.20
C GLU A 168 0.49 17.50 3.55
N GLU A 169 -0.42 17.33 2.58
CA GLU A 169 -1.68 16.60 2.76
C GLU A 169 -1.43 15.14 3.11
N TYR A 170 -0.44 14.50 2.44
CA TYR A 170 -0.08 13.12 2.71
C TYR A 170 0.39 12.94 4.15
N LEU A 171 1.34 13.77 4.62
CA LEU A 171 1.87 13.73 5.97
C LEU A 171 0.80 14.07 7.02
N ALA A 172 -0.06 15.06 6.75
CA ALA A 172 -1.16 15.42 7.63
C ALA A 172 -2.14 14.24 7.82
N THR A 173 -2.45 13.49 6.76
CA THR A 173 -3.31 12.31 6.81
C THR A 173 -2.71 11.21 7.69
N LEU A 174 -1.41 10.94 7.57
CA LEU A 174 -0.71 9.97 8.42
C LEU A 174 -0.75 10.35 9.91
N MET A 175 -0.49 11.64 10.19
CA MET A 175 -0.53 12.15 11.56
C MET A 175 -1.94 12.08 12.16
N ALA A 176 -2.95 12.41 11.36
CA ALA A 176 -4.36 12.35 11.76
C ALA A 176 -4.81 10.91 12.06
N ALA A 177 -4.35 9.90 11.29
CA ALA A 177 -4.59 8.50 11.57
C ALA A 177 -3.90 7.98 12.85
N GLY A 178 -2.99 8.76 13.45
CA GLY A 178 -2.34 8.45 14.72
C GLY A 178 -0.95 7.82 14.61
N PHE A 179 -0.37 7.72 13.43
CA PHE A 179 0.98 7.22 13.23
C PHE A 179 2.04 8.13 13.87
N LYS A 180 3.15 7.54 14.28
CA LYS A 180 4.32 8.20 14.89
C LYS A 180 5.60 7.76 14.18
N SER A 181 6.70 8.45 14.46
CA SER A 181 8.01 8.16 13.85
C SER A 181 7.94 8.12 12.32
N ILE A 182 7.16 9.03 11.74
CA ILE A 182 7.00 9.13 10.29
C ILE A 182 8.29 9.65 9.70
N THR A 183 8.87 8.90 8.75
CA THR A 183 10.17 9.22 8.11
C THR A 183 10.10 8.95 6.62
N ILE A 184 10.50 9.90 5.80
CA ILE A 184 10.75 9.69 4.38
C ILE A 184 12.13 9.04 4.26
N LEU A 185 12.16 7.84 3.69
CA LEU A 185 13.38 7.01 3.54
C LEU A 185 14.08 7.28 2.22
N GLU A 186 13.32 7.61 1.20
CA GLU A 186 13.79 7.95 -0.13
C GLU A 186 12.82 8.94 -0.77
N GLU A 187 13.33 9.88 -1.55
CA GLU A 187 12.55 10.89 -2.26
C GLU A 187 13.26 11.31 -3.54
N SER A 188 12.54 11.32 -4.66
CA SER A 188 13.09 11.76 -5.94
C SER A 188 13.03 13.28 -6.10
N LYS A 189 13.75 13.79 -7.08
CA LYS A 189 13.46 15.14 -7.61
C LYS A 189 12.11 15.14 -8.31
N PRO A 190 11.43 16.31 -8.42
CA PRO A 190 10.22 16.44 -9.21
C PRO A 190 10.42 16.00 -10.67
N TYR A 191 9.40 15.31 -11.22
CA TYR A 191 9.35 14.92 -12.62
C TYR A 191 7.92 14.99 -13.15
N PRO A 192 7.71 15.24 -14.45
CA PRO A 192 6.38 15.28 -15.04
C PRO A 192 5.76 13.89 -15.10
N LYS A 193 4.48 13.77 -14.69
CA LYS A 193 3.67 12.57 -14.84
C LYS A 193 2.22 12.95 -15.14
N GLY A 194 1.71 12.52 -16.29
CA GLY A 194 0.41 12.97 -16.77
C GLY A 194 0.41 14.48 -17.05
N LYS A 195 -0.41 15.21 -16.27
CA LYS A 195 -0.59 16.67 -16.40
C LYS A 195 -0.04 17.46 -15.19
N VAL A 196 0.70 16.80 -14.31
CA VAL A 196 1.25 17.40 -13.09
C VAL A 196 2.73 17.04 -12.91
N GLU A 197 3.42 17.74 -12.02
CA GLU A 197 4.71 17.30 -11.52
C GLU A 197 4.53 16.51 -10.22
N VAL A 198 5.26 15.42 -10.11
CA VAL A 198 5.22 14.53 -8.94
C VAL A 198 6.63 14.22 -8.44
N CYS A 199 6.73 13.80 -7.18
CA CYS A 199 7.90 13.15 -6.63
C CYS A 199 7.55 11.72 -6.24
N SER A 200 8.40 10.75 -6.56
CA SER A 200 8.35 9.42 -5.97
C SER A 200 8.98 9.46 -4.59
N PHE A 201 8.42 8.75 -3.63
CA PHE A 201 8.97 8.68 -2.28
C PHE A 201 8.69 7.32 -1.64
N THR A 202 9.52 6.96 -0.68
CA THR A 202 9.27 5.84 0.23
C THR A 202 9.19 6.37 1.64
N ILE A 203 8.09 6.08 2.33
CA ILE A 203 7.78 6.59 3.65
C ILE A 203 7.47 5.44 4.61
N ALA A 204 7.93 5.57 5.85
CA ALA A 204 7.67 4.62 6.92
C ALA A 204 7.09 5.32 8.15
N GLY A 205 6.35 4.57 8.95
CA GLY A 205 5.83 5.03 10.23
C GLY A 205 5.38 3.86 11.10
N VAL A 206 5.07 4.14 12.35
CA VAL A 206 4.78 3.13 13.37
C VAL A 206 3.44 3.41 14.03
N ARG A 207 2.64 2.36 14.23
CA ARG A 207 1.51 2.42 15.18
C ARG A 207 2.07 2.38 16.59
N PRO A 208 1.83 3.40 17.46
CA PRO A 208 2.41 3.44 18.80
C PRO A 208 1.93 2.29 19.69
N THR A 209 2.75 1.84 20.63
CA THR A 209 2.46 0.73 21.55
C THR A 209 1.45 1.11 22.66
N ALA A 210 1.39 2.39 23.04
CA ALA A 210 0.43 2.94 24.00
C ALA A 210 0.16 4.41 23.67
N LYS A 211 -1.01 4.93 24.11
CA LYS A 211 -1.17 6.37 24.28
C LYS A 211 -0.16 6.78 25.35
N SER A 212 0.80 7.65 25.02
CA SER A 212 1.57 8.33 26.06
C SER A 212 0.55 9.16 26.86
N CYS A 213 0.15 8.69 28.03
CA CYS A 213 -0.48 9.56 29.02
C CYS A 213 0.60 10.59 29.41
N CYS A 214 0.57 11.77 28.80
CA CYS A 214 1.19 12.93 29.40
C CYS A 214 0.40 13.24 30.68
N CYS A 215 0.79 12.62 31.80
CA CYS A 215 0.50 13.17 33.10
C CYS A 215 1.36 14.43 33.22
N SER A 216 0.76 15.57 32.89
CA SER A 216 1.29 16.87 33.35
C SER A 216 1.06 16.94 34.84
N ASN A 217 2.12 16.88 35.60
CA ASN A 217 2.17 17.43 36.96
C ASN A 217 2.39 18.94 36.87
#